data_f8a37448674b5d352877f69e630551ee
#
_entry.id   f8a37448674b5d352877f69e630551ee
#
_cell.length_a   1.000
_cell.length_b   1.000
_cell.length_c   1.000
_cell.angle_alpha   90.00
_cell.angle_beta   90.00
_cell.angle_gamma   90.00
#
_symmetry.space_group_name_H-M   'P 1'
#
loop_
_entity.id
_entity.type
_entity.pdbx_description
1 polymer ?
#
loop_
_entity_poly.entity_id
_entity_poly.type
_entity_poly.pdbx_seq_one_letter_code
_entity_poly.pdbx_strand_id
1 'polypeptide(L)'
;YELLRCIFRNSFSNQEKIFAPFFEHNISIKQILLAIVSIIGIGLISSISTNNFFPVINRRVLIISHKGSNGNNGVPNSLQSLKSTSRLKPNYIEVDVRYTKDHQFVVMHDDNLKSLIGKNLKPEQATLEQLEKITMKAVGHQTKITSFQKYTNYAWNHGQKLLVEIKTPSISQKYESLSKVFLSKYGKSLVKHHDLIHSLNQGLINSIHKKDPNLKVGFIISYNTESLPHKGNNFYTIEYSTLDNELVGTVHRQGKRIFAWTADDDLSMYWLSVMNVDGIITDYPQRLKAILRTPRRFDYNKALLFYMLNIRQIY
;
A
#
# COMPACT_ATOMS: atom_id res chain seq x y z
N TYR A 1 -36.72 -18.63 20.30
CA TYR A 1 -36.71 -17.62 21.39
C TYR A 1 -35.63 -17.94 22.41
N GLU A 2 -35.58 -19.13 22.96
CA GLU A 2 -34.57 -19.60 23.92
C GLU A 2 -33.13 -19.61 23.31
N LEU A 3 -32.98 -19.98 22.05
CA LEU A 3 -31.70 -19.99 21.36
C LEU A 3 -31.12 -18.57 21.20
N LEU A 4 -31.96 -17.60 20.85
CA LEU A 4 -31.59 -16.18 20.78
C LEU A 4 -31.23 -15.63 22.16
N ARG A 5 -31.99 -16.01 23.20
CA ARG A 5 -31.68 -15.64 24.60
C ARG A 5 -30.34 -16.19 25.07
N CYS A 6 -30.00 -17.42 24.67
CA CYS A 6 -28.72 -18.06 25.01
C CYS A 6 -27.51 -17.35 24.32
N ILE A 7 -27.67 -16.97 23.05
CA ILE A 7 -26.65 -16.24 22.28
C ILE A 7 -26.42 -14.84 22.87
N PHE A 8 -27.48 -14.12 23.25
CA PHE A 8 -27.35 -12.77 23.81
C PHE A 8 -26.92 -12.77 25.29
N ARG A 9 -27.24 -13.80 26.07
CA ARG A 9 -26.88 -13.87 27.51
C ARG A 9 -25.38 -14.04 27.72
N ASN A 10 -24.68 -14.74 26.82
CA ASN A 10 -23.22 -14.95 26.91
C ASN A 10 -22.38 -13.76 26.41
N SER A 11 -23.01 -12.78 25.71
CA SER A 11 -22.27 -11.63 25.14
C SER A 11 -22.37 -10.34 25.96
N PHE A 12 -23.28 -10.22 26.94
CA PHE A 12 -23.57 -8.94 27.62
C PHE A 12 -23.86 -9.09 29.12
N SER A 13 -22.85 -9.37 29.92
CA SER A 13 -23.03 -9.50 31.38
C SER A 13 -23.20 -8.17 32.15
N ASN A 14 -23.10 -6.99 31.51
CA ASN A 14 -23.16 -5.69 32.20
C ASN A 14 -24.05 -4.60 31.57
N GLN A 15 -24.90 -4.92 30.57
CA GLN A 15 -25.82 -3.93 29.99
C GLN A 15 -27.31 -4.32 30.03
N GLU A 16 -27.72 -5.22 30.95
CA GLU A 16 -29.10 -5.70 31.03
C GLU A 16 -30.14 -4.63 31.37
N LYS A 17 -29.76 -3.44 31.86
CA LYS A 17 -30.72 -2.40 32.28
C LYS A 17 -31.20 -1.44 31.19
N ILE A 18 -30.52 -1.41 30.05
CA ILE A 18 -30.83 -0.43 28.97
C ILE A 18 -31.75 -1.01 27.90
N PHE A 19 -31.77 -2.34 27.71
CA PHE A 19 -32.53 -2.98 26.64
C PHE A 19 -33.77 -3.76 27.09
N ALA A 20 -34.05 -3.83 28.40
CA ALA A 20 -35.22 -4.53 28.95
C ALA A 20 -36.56 -4.06 28.38
N PRO A 21 -36.80 -2.76 28.09
CA PRO A 21 -38.12 -2.30 27.60
C PRO A 21 -38.43 -2.69 26.14
N PHE A 22 -37.41 -3.09 25.33
CA PHE A 22 -37.63 -3.37 23.92
C PHE A 22 -38.15 -4.79 23.61
N PHE A 23 -38.12 -5.71 24.57
CA PHE A 23 -38.44 -7.13 24.36
C PHE A 23 -39.73 -7.62 25.07
N GLU A 24 -40.51 -6.73 25.66
CA GLU A 24 -41.77 -7.12 26.34
C GLU A 24 -42.98 -7.30 25.40
N HIS A 25 -42.83 -7.08 24.10
CA HIS A 25 -43.90 -7.37 23.15
C HIS A 25 -43.80 -8.81 22.67
N ASN A 26 -44.83 -9.60 22.88
CA ASN A 26 -45.04 -10.92 22.30
C ASN A 26 -45.00 -10.83 20.76
N ILE A 27 -43.82 -11.01 20.15
CA ILE A 27 -43.68 -11.05 18.72
C ILE A 27 -44.45 -12.25 18.19
N SER A 28 -45.49 -12.03 17.43
CA SER A 28 -46.29 -13.09 16.86
C SER A 28 -45.50 -13.87 15.80
N ILE A 29 -45.80 -15.16 15.60
CA ILE A 29 -45.20 -15.98 14.56
C ILE A 29 -45.34 -15.30 13.19
N LYS A 30 -46.43 -14.57 12.94
CA LYS A 30 -46.65 -13.81 11.70
C LYS A 30 -45.60 -12.69 11.52
N GLN A 31 -45.21 -11.98 12.58
CA GLN A 31 -44.19 -10.93 12.52
C GLN A 31 -42.80 -11.53 12.29
N ILE A 32 -42.52 -12.68 12.88
CA ILE A 32 -41.27 -13.40 12.63
C ILE A 32 -41.19 -13.86 11.16
N LEU A 33 -42.27 -14.46 10.64
CA LEU A 33 -42.34 -14.87 9.24
C LEU A 33 -42.23 -13.68 8.28
N LEU A 34 -42.88 -12.55 8.60
CA LEU A 34 -42.77 -11.32 7.80
C LEU A 34 -41.35 -10.76 7.80
N ALA A 35 -40.66 -10.77 8.94
CA ALA A 35 -39.26 -10.36 9.03
C ALA A 35 -38.34 -11.28 8.18
N ILE A 36 -38.55 -12.60 8.25
CA ILE A 36 -37.77 -13.57 7.45
C ILE A 36 -38.04 -13.35 5.95
N VAL A 37 -39.29 -13.19 5.54
CA VAL A 37 -39.64 -12.93 4.14
C VAL A 37 -39.05 -11.59 3.66
N SER A 38 -39.06 -10.56 4.52
CA SER A 38 -38.45 -9.27 4.20
C SER A 38 -36.93 -9.38 4.04
N ILE A 39 -36.25 -10.12 4.92
CA ILE A 39 -34.79 -10.36 4.83
C ILE A 39 -34.47 -11.16 3.55
N ILE A 40 -35.24 -12.19 3.24
CA ILE A 40 -35.09 -12.96 2.00
C ILE A 40 -35.37 -12.08 0.77
N GLY A 41 -36.42 -11.26 0.81
CA GLY A 41 -36.78 -10.32 -0.25
C GLY A 41 -35.67 -9.27 -0.49
N ILE A 42 -35.15 -8.68 0.57
CA ILE A 42 -34.01 -7.75 0.49
C ILE A 42 -32.78 -8.46 -0.06
N GLY A 43 -32.50 -9.69 0.38
CA GLY A 43 -31.40 -10.50 -0.13
C GLY A 43 -31.53 -10.81 -1.63
N LEU A 44 -32.73 -11.16 -2.10
CA LEU A 44 -33.01 -11.42 -3.51
C LEU A 44 -32.92 -10.14 -4.36
N ILE A 45 -33.53 -9.02 -3.90
CA ILE A 45 -33.44 -7.74 -4.58
C ILE A 45 -31.98 -7.26 -4.62
N SER A 46 -31.25 -7.38 -3.53
CA SER A 46 -29.82 -7.10 -3.48
C SER A 46 -29.05 -7.96 -4.49
N SER A 47 -29.31 -9.27 -4.54
CA SER A 47 -28.64 -10.20 -5.48
C SER A 47 -28.95 -9.88 -6.95
N ILE A 48 -30.17 -9.48 -7.28
CA ILE A 48 -30.58 -9.09 -8.65
C ILE A 48 -30.00 -7.72 -9.02
N SER A 49 -30.04 -6.76 -8.09
CA SER A 49 -29.47 -5.42 -8.30
C SER A 49 -27.95 -5.45 -8.41
N THR A 50 -27.27 -6.32 -7.65
CA THR A 50 -25.81 -6.43 -7.65
C THR A 50 -25.24 -6.89 -9.00
N ASN A 51 -25.97 -7.67 -9.78
CA ASN A 51 -25.52 -8.10 -11.10
C ASN A 51 -25.47 -6.96 -12.15
N ASN A 52 -26.21 -5.86 -11.93
CA ASN A 52 -26.35 -4.76 -12.89
C ASN A 52 -25.69 -3.43 -12.43
N PHE A 53 -25.40 -3.27 -11.16
CA PHE A 53 -24.98 -1.98 -10.58
C PHE A 53 -23.52 -1.92 -10.11
N PHE A 54 -22.77 -3.04 -10.10
CA PHE A 54 -21.41 -3.00 -9.61
C PHE A 54 -20.40 -2.51 -10.64
N PRO A 55 -19.55 -1.56 -10.25
CA PRO A 55 -18.54 -1.04 -11.14
C PRO A 55 -17.53 -2.13 -11.54
N VAL A 56 -17.12 -2.08 -12.79
CA VAL A 56 -16.16 -3.04 -13.37
C VAL A 56 -14.78 -2.77 -12.78
N ILE A 57 -14.14 -3.82 -12.23
CA ILE A 57 -12.75 -3.75 -11.78
C ILE A 57 -11.85 -3.29 -12.93
N ASN A 58 -11.04 -2.28 -12.71
CA ASN A 58 -9.95 -1.94 -13.62
C ASN A 58 -8.86 -3.03 -13.53
N ARG A 59 -8.80 -3.90 -14.54
CA ARG A 59 -7.80 -4.98 -14.61
C ARG A 59 -6.41 -4.50 -15.06
N ARG A 60 -6.27 -3.22 -15.39
CA ARG A 60 -5.00 -2.61 -15.81
C ARG A 60 -4.23 -2.00 -14.64
N VAL A 61 -4.74 -2.13 -13.41
CA VAL A 61 -4.06 -1.66 -12.22
C VAL A 61 -2.67 -2.30 -12.12
N LEU A 62 -1.66 -1.48 -11.93
CA LEU A 62 -0.29 -1.94 -11.74
C LEU A 62 -0.14 -2.60 -10.37
N ILE A 63 0.45 -3.79 -10.36
CA ILE A 63 0.79 -4.50 -9.13
C ILE A 63 2.18 -4.06 -8.71
N ILE A 64 2.29 -3.42 -7.54
CA ILE A 64 3.54 -2.91 -7.00
C ILE A 64 3.79 -3.60 -5.65
N SER A 65 4.89 -4.36 -5.55
CA SER A 65 5.26 -5.01 -4.30
C SER A 65 5.95 -4.02 -3.38
N HIS A 66 5.39 -3.76 -2.21
CA HIS A 66 5.94 -2.87 -1.18
C HIS A 66 7.20 -3.50 -0.57
N LYS A 67 8.34 -2.80 -0.61
CA LYS A 67 9.64 -3.24 -0.06
C LYS A 67 10.09 -4.63 -0.55
N GLY A 68 9.60 -5.06 -1.71
CA GLY A 68 9.85 -6.41 -2.22
C GLY A 68 9.13 -7.52 -1.47
N SER A 69 8.15 -7.20 -0.64
CA SER A 69 7.38 -8.17 0.14
C SER A 69 6.43 -8.99 -0.73
N ASN A 70 6.20 -10.23 -0.31
CA ASN A 70 5.09 -11.08 -0.74
C ASN A 70 4.66 -11.95 0.45
N GLY A 71 4.05 -11.32 1.43
CA GLY A 71 3.77 -11.93 2.72
C GLY A 71 5.06 -12.22 3.49
N ASN A 72 5.37 -13.51 3.72
CA ASN A 72 6.55 -13.94 4.48
C ASN A 72 7.64 -14.52 3.57
N ASN A 73 8.21 -13.72 2.67
CA ASN A 73 9.17 -14.17 1.65
C ASN A 73 10.62 -13.71 1.90
N GLY A 74 10.89 -13.10 3.05
CA GLY A 74 12.19 -12.56 3.44
C GLY A 74 12.07 -11.24 4.20
N VAL A 75 13.20 -10.69 4.60
CA VAL A 75 13.24 -9.35 5.22
C VAL A 75 12.85 -8.31 4.17
N PRO A 76 11.85 -7.44 4.41
CA PRO A 76 11.53 -6.34 3.50
C PRO A 76 12.77 -5.45 3.23
N ASN A 77 12.82 -4.82 2.06
CA ASN A 77 13.99 -4.02 1.65
C ASN A 77 15.31 -4.82 1.66
N SER A 78 15.29 -6.03 1.11
CA SER A 78 16.48 -6.87 1.02
C SER A 78 16.62 -7.56 -0.34
N LEU A 79 17.82 -8.04 -0.64
CA LEU A 79 18.05 -8.90 -1.81
C LEU A 79 17.25 -10.21 -1.72
N GLN A 80 16.99 -10.70 -0.51
CA GLN A 80 16.22 -11.93 -0.31
C GLN A 80 14.76 -11.74 -0.77
N SER A 81 14.10 -10.68 -0.31
CA SER A 81 12.72 -10.36 -0.70
C SER A 81 12.64 -10.02 -2.19
N LEU A 82 13.58 -9.20 -2.72
CA LEU A 82 13.66 -8.91 -4.15
C LEU A 82 13.73 -10.18 -5.00
N LYS A 83 14.67 -11.09 -4.68
CA LYS A 83 14.87 -12.35 -5.42
C LYS A 83 13.62 -13.22 -5.42
N SER A 84 12.96 -13.32 -4.29
CA SER A 84 11.73 -14.10 -4.16
C SER A 84 10.58 -13.47 -4.96
N THR A 85 10.36 -12.17 -4.80
CA THR A 85 9.23 -11.46 -5.42
C THR A 85 9.40 -11.26 -6.93
N SER A 86 10.61 -11.07 -7.43
CA SER A 86 10.86 -10.94 -8.88
C SER A 86 10.36 -12.15 -9.68
N ARG A 87 10.33 -13.35 -9.09
CA ARG A 87 9.78 -14.55 -9.73
C ARG A 87 8.27 -14.45 -10.02
N LEU A 88 7.55 -13.61 -9.27
CA LEU A 88 6.12 -13.37 -9.46
C LEU A 88 5.84 -12.37 -10.57
N LYS A 89 6.89 -11.65 -11.01
CA LYS A 89 6.84 -10.61 -12.04
C LYS A 89 5.77 -9.55 -11.75
N PRO A 90 5.80 -8.85 -10.60
CA PRO A 90 4.97 -7.67 -10.41
C PRO A 90 5.39 -6.59 -11.41
N ASN A 91 4.50 -5.61 -11.64
CA ASN A 91 4.84 -4.50 -12.55
C ASN A 91 6.03 -3.69 -12.05
N TYR A 92 6.08 -3.45 -10.74
CA TYR A 92 7.19 -2.82 -10.05
C TYR A 92 7.43 -3.50 -8.70
N ILE A 93 8.67 -3.42 -8.22
CA ILE A 93 9.02 -3.65 -6.82
C ILE A 93 9.40 -2.29 -6.25
N GLU A 94 8.69 -1.89 -5.21
CA GLU A 94 9.03 -0.68 -4.46
C GLU A 94 10.21 -0.98 -3.53
N VAL A 95 11.09 0.02 -3.34
CA VAL A 95 12.31 -0.07 -2.53
C VAL A 95 12.70 1.28 -1.95
N ASP A 96 12.99 1.29 -0.66
CA ASP A 96 13.48 2.48 0.05
C ASP A 96 15.00 2.61 -0.03
N VAL A 97 15.50 3.80 -0.32
CA VAL A 97 16.94 4.06 -0.35
C VAL A 97 17.31 5.26 0.51
N ARG A 98 18.44 5.12 1.21
CA ARG A 98 19.03 6.16 2.05
C ARG A 98 20.47 6.46 1.64
N TYR A 99 20.86 7.71 1.88
CA TYR A 99 22.18 8.22 1.61
C TYR A 99 23.12 7.88 2.75
N THR A 100 24.38 7.55 2.43
CA THR A 100 25.41 7.17 3.43
C THR A 100 26.47 8.25 3.58
N LYS A 101 27.31 8.17 4.63
CA LYS A 101 28.40 9.10 4.91
C LYS A 101 29.40 9.24 3.75
N ASP A 102 29.67 8.14 3.05
CA ASP A 102 30.59 8.04 1.92
C ASP A 102 29.92 8.23 0.55
N HIS A 103 28.77 8.94 0.56
CA HIS A 103 28.05 9.32 -0.65
C HIS A 103 27.60 8.13 -1.52
N GLN A 104 27.31 6.99 -0.89
CA GLN A 104 26.67 5.84 -1.52
C GLN A 104 25.18 5.79 -1.17
N PHE A 105 24.48 4.76 -1.65
CA PHE A 105 23.08 4.52 -1.34
C PHE A 105 22.89 3.10 -0.83
N VAL A 106 22.15 2.99 0.24
CA VAL A 106 21.83 1.73 0.92
C VAL A 106 20.34 1.48 0.89
N VAL A 107 19.93 0.22 0.74
CA VAL A 107 18.51 -0.16 0.79
C VAL A 107 18.10 -0.24 2.25
N MET A 108 17.26 0.69 2.68
CA MET A 108 16.80 0.81 4.06
C MET A 108 15.63 1.78 4.21
N HIS A 109 14.62 1.39 5.00
CA HIS A 109 13.48 2.26 5.32
C HIS A 109 13.79 3.21 6.49
N ASP A 110 14.26 2.68 7.63
CA ASP A 110 14.37 3.42 8.89
C ASP A 110 15.39 4.55 8.82
N ASP A 111 15.14 5.64 9.54
CA ASP A 111 16.02 6.80 9.60
C ASP A 111 17.16 6.63 10.62
N ASN A 112 17.12 5.56 11.42
CA ASN A 112 18.19 5.20 12.35
C ASN A 112 18.29 3.68 12.53
N LEU A 113 19.42 3.25 13.06
CA LEU A 113 19.76 1.84 13.27
C LEU A 113 19.47 1.34 14.69
N LYS A 114 18.76 2.12 15.53
CA LYS A 114 18.52 1.80 16.94
C LYS A 114 17.83 0.45 17.12
N SER A 115 16.84 0.17 16.28
CA SER A 115 16.10 -1.10 16.28
C SER A 115 16.96 -2.30 15.87
N LEU A 116 17.99 -2.08 15.05
CA LEU A 116 18.85 -3.13 14.50
C LEU A 116 20.07 -3.45 15.34
N ILE A 117 20.70 -2.41 15.92
CA ILE A 117 21.99 -2.56 16.66
C ILE A 117 21.98 -1.94 18.05
N GLY A 118 20.83 -1.45 18.54
CA GLY A 118 20.71 -0.80 19.86
C GLY A 118 21.35 0.59 19.95
N LYS A 119 21.97 1.10 18.89
CA LYS A 119 22.63 2.40 18.85
C LYS A 119 21.88 3.38 17.98
N ASN A 120 21.71 4.62 18.46
CA ASN A 120 21.10 5.71 17.68
C ASN A 120 22.13 6.22 16.66
N LEU A 121 22.27 5.48 15.56
CA LEU A 121 23.16 5.80 14.44
C LEU A 121 22.30 5.96 13.19
N LYS A 122 22.49 7.06 12.48
CA LYS A 122 21.78 7.31 11.22
C LYS A 122 22.58 6.79 10.02
N PRO A 123 21.95 6.35 8.93
CA PRO A 123 22.64 5.88 7.73
C PRO A 123 23.66 6.90 7.19
N GLU A 124 23.33 8.19 7.20
CA GLU A 124 24.23 9.27 6.76
C GLU A 124 25.46 9.50 7.67
N GLN A 125 25.53 8.83 8.80
CA GLN A 125 26.69 8.88 9.72
C GLN A 125 27.63 7.69 9.58
N ALA A 126 27.20 6.65 8.84
CA ALA A 126 27.97 5.43 8.60
C ALA A 126 28.33 5.26 7.13
N THR A 127 29.47 4.63 6.84
CA THR A 127 29.84 4.25 5.48
C THR A 127 29.00 3.06 5.01
N LEU A 128 28.89 2.89 3.69
CA LEU A 128 28.19 1.73 3.13
C LEU A 128 28.77 0.41 3.62
N GLU A 129 30.10 0.30 3.71
CA GLU A 129 30.78 -0.89 4.21
C GLU A 129 30.40 -1.22 5.66
N GLN A 130 30.28 -0.19 6.53
CA GLN A 130 29.82 -0.37 7.91
C GLN A 130 28.36 -0.86 7.96
N LEU A 131 27.49 -0.30 7.11
CA LEU A 131 26.08 -0.68 7.06
C LEU A 131 25.90 -2.12 6.52
N GLU A 132 26.63 -2.54 5.51
CA GLU A 132 26.55 -3.90 4.95
C GLU A 132 26.99 -5.01 5.93
N LYS A 133 27.69 -4.66 7.01
CA LYS A 133 28.03 -5.61 8.11
C LYS A 133 26.86 -5.88 9.04
N ILE A 134 25.84 -5.01 9.05
CA ILE A 134 24.68 -5.10 9.95
C ILE A 134 23.68 -6.15 9.45
N THR A 135 23.18 -6.95 10.40
CA THR A 135 22.11 -7.92 10.13
C THR A 135 20.75 -7.33 10.45
N MET A 136 19.85 -7.33 9.49
CA MET A 136 18.43 -7.03 9.67
C MET A 136 17.67 -8.31 10.01
N LYS A 137 16.63 -8.17 10.85
CA LYS A 137 15.72 -9.27 11.21
C LYS A 137 14.29 -8.76 11.10
N ALA A 138 13.46 -9.47 10.36
CA ALA A 138 12.02 -9.19 10.25
C ALA A 138 11.29 -10.44 9.78
N VAL A 139 10.03 -10.59 10.19
CA VAL A 139 9.09 -11.66 9.77
C VAL A 139 9.69 -13.08 9.82
N GLY A 140 10.52 -13.36 10.84
CA GLY A 140 11.17 -14.68 11.00
C GLY A 140 12.42 -14.90 10.13
N HIS A 141 12.81 -13.93 9.31
CA HIS A 141 14.00 -13.98 8.45
C HIS A 141 15.11 -13.06 8.94
N GLN A 142 16.31 -13.33 8.45
CA GLN A 142 17.46 -12.46 8.67
C GLN A 142 18.33 -12.34 7.42
N THR A 143 18.92 -11.17 7.21
CA THR A 143 19.81 -10.88 6.08
C THR A 143 20.73 -9.70 6.41
N LYS A 144 21.77 -9.51 5.61
CA LYS A 144 22.59 -8.29 5.69
C LYS A 144 21.92 -7.13 4.97
N ILE A 145 22.17 -5.91 5.48
CA ILE A 145 21.85 -4.69 4.72
C ILE A 145 22.58 -4.76 3.39
N THR A 146 21.99 -4.26 2.33
CA THR A 146 22.56 -4.30 0.97
C THR A 146 22.67 -2.91 0.37
N SER A 147 23.70 -2.68 -0.45
CA SER A 147 23.82 -1.48 -1.26
C SER A 147 22.72 -1.42 -2.31
N PHE A 148 22.29 -0.20 -2.66
CA PHE A 148 21.34 0.00 -3.74
C PHE A 148 21.93 -0.45 -5.10
N GLN A 149 23.24 -0.36 -5.28
CA GLN A 149 23.91 -0.86 -6.49
C GLN A 149 23.75 -2.39 -6.66
N LYS A 150 23.94 -3.17 -5.59
CA LYS A 150 23.75 -4.64 -5.63
C LYS A 150 22.27 -4.98 -5.90
N TYR A 151 21.36 -4.21 -5.30
CA TYR A 151 19.91 -4.39 -5.46
C TYR A 151 19.48 -4.13 -6.90
N THR A 152 19.86 -3.00 -7.47
CA THR A 152 19.53 -2.64 -8.87
C THR A 152 20.17 -3.56 -9.88
N ASN A 153 21.43 -3.96 -9.68
CA ASN A 153 22.08 -4.92 -10.55
C ASN A 153 21.30 -6.24 -10.66
N TYR A 154 20.81 -6.74 -9.52
CA TYR A 154 19.98 -7.94 -9.54
C TYR A 154 18.66 -7.69 -10.27
N ALA A 155 17.93 -6.62 -9.92
CA ALA A 155 16.64 -6.29 -10.52
C ALA A 155 16.74 -6.15 -12.05
N TRP A 156 17.68 -5.36 -12.52
CA TRP A 156 17.86 -5.09 -13.94
C TRP A 156 18.30 -6.31 -14.74
N ASN A 157 19.20 -7.13 -14.20
CA ASN A 157 19.62 -8.39 -14.85
C ASN A 157 18.48 -9.41 -14.96
N HIS A 158 17.39 -9.24 -14.18
CA HIS A 158 16.21 -10.10 -14.22
C HIS A 158 14.99 -9.41 -14.83
N GLY A 159 15.17 -8.23 -15.45
CA GLY A 159 14.10 -7.47 -16.11
C GLY A 159 13.01 -6.94 -15.13
N GLN A 160 13.35 -6.82 -13.84
CA GLN A 160 12.43 -6.33 -12.83
C GLN A 160 12.53 -4.80 -12.71
N LYS A 161 11.41 -4.11 -12.93
CA LYS A 161 11.32 -2.66 -12.75
C LYS A 161 11.15 -2.28 -11.28
N LEU A 162 11.69 -1.13 -10.91
CA LEU A 162 11.67 -0.61 -9.55
C LEU A 162 10.85 0.69 -9.44
N LEU A 163 10.18 0.84 -8.31
CA LEU A 163 9.67 2.11 -7.80
C LEU A 163 10.55 2.50 -6.61
N VAL A 164 11.42 3.48 -6.79
CA VAL A 164 12.47 3.82 -5.81
C VAL A 164 12.02 4.98 -4.94
N GLU A 165 11.83 4.74 -3.64
CA GLU A 165 11.63 5.81 -2.68
C GLU A 165 12.97 6.36 -2.21
N ILE A 166 13.25 7.63 -2.52
CA ILE A 166 14.43 8.31 -1.98
C ILE A 166 14.04 8.98 -0.67
N LYS A 167 14.49 8.39 0.45
CA LYS A 167 14.36 8.96 1.78
C LYS A 167 15.34 10.11 1.96
N THR A 168 14.84 11.27 2.37
CA THR A 168 15.72 12.41 2.67
C THR A 168 16.35 12.26 4.06
N PRO A 169 17.60 12.69 4.24
CA PRO A 169 18.20 12.80 5.57
C PRO A 169 17.36 13.74 6.46
N SER A 170 17.34 13.45 7.77
CA SER A 170 16.60 14.28 8.74
C SER A 170 17.18 15.69 8.94
N ILE A 171 18.38 15.93 8.47
CA ILE A 171 18.99 17.25 8.44
C ILE A 171 18.61 17.90 7.12
N SER A 172 17.70 18.85 7.17
CA SER A 172 17.18 19.60 6.01
C SER A 172 18.31 20.35 5.30
N GLN A 173 19.00 19.69 4.42
CA GLN A 173 19.88 20.43 3.54
C GLN A 173 20.19 19.67 2.25
N LYS A 174 20.00 20.35 1.13
CA LYS A 174 20.65 20.08 -0.15
C LYS A 174 19.98 18.96 -0.97
N TYR A 175 18.66 19.06 -1.19
CA TYR A 175 18.01 18.27 -2.25
C TYR A 175 18.77 18.36 -3.57
N GLU A 176 19.37 19.52 -3.84
CA GLU A 176 20.17 19.76 -5.03
C GLU A 176 21.41 18.86 -5.08
N SER A 177 22.14 18.70 -3.97
CA SER A 177 23.31 17.83 -3.92
C SER A 177 22.91 16.35 -3.93
N LEU A 178 21.87 15.97 -3.17
CA LEU A 178 21.37 14.60 -3.12
C LEU A 178 20.87 14.15 -4.51
N SER A 179 20.05 14.97 -5.18
CA SER A 179 19.57 14.68 -6.53
C SER A 179 20.72 14.57 -7.53
N LYS A 180 21.71 15.44 -7.45
CA LYS A 180 22.89 15.41 -8.33
C LYS A 180 23.68 14.11 -8.18
N VAL A 181 24.00 13.73 -6.94
CA VAL A 181 24.73 12.48 -6.65
C VAL A 181 23.93 11.25 -7.08
N PHE A 182 22.62 11.22 -6.76
CA PHE A 182 21.77 10.11 -7.14
C PHE A 182 21.68 9.93 -8.66
N LEU A 183 21.39 11.03 -9.37
CA LEU A 183 21.27 11.02 -10.83
C LEU A 183 22.59 10.67 -11.55
N SER A 184 23.71 11.16 -11.02
CA SER A 184 25.02 10.84 -11.61
C SER A 184 25.35 9.33 -11.55
N LYS A 185 24.87 8.63 -10.53
CA LYS A 185 25.10 7.19 -10.34
C LYS A 185 24.06 6.33 -11.07
N TYR A 186 22.79 6.71 -11.00
CA TYR A 186 21.69 5.81 -11.38
C TYR A 186 20.76 6.38 -12.47
N GLY A 187 20.74 7.68 -12.72
CA GLY A 187 19.75 8.34 -13.58
C GLY A 187 19.60 7.67 -14.95
N LYS A 188 20.69 7.51 -15.69
CA LYS A 188 20.68 6.87 -17.03
C LYS A 188 20.13 5.45 -17.00
N SER A 189 20.51 4.67 -15.97
CA SER A 189 20.08 3.27 -15.85
C SER A 189 18.59 3.18 -15.47
N LEU A 190 18.11 4.05 -14.57
CA LEU A 190 16.70 4.10 -14.20
C LEU A 190 15.80 4.46 -15.39
N VAL A 191 16.21 5.42 -16.23
CA VAL A 191 15.51 5.73 -17.48
C VAL A 191 15.50 4.52 -18.41
N LYS A 192 16.66 3.89 -18.64
CA LYS A 192 16.81 2.71 -19.49
C LYS A 192 15.90 1.55 -19.08
N HIS A 193 15.76 1.32 -17.79
CA HIS A 193 14.95 0.22 -17.24
C HIS A 193 13.50 0.60 -16.96
N HIS A 194 13.10 1.84 -17.29
CA HIS A 194 11.75 2.37 -17.05
C HIS A 194 11.34 2.32 -15.58
N ASP A 195 12.31 2.56 -14.69
CA ASP A 195 12.06 2.66 -13.26
C ASP A 195 11.37 3.99 -12.91
N LEU A 196 10.73 4.01 -11.76
CA LEU A 196 10.05 5.17 -11.22
C LEU A 196 10.75 5.65 -9.94
N ILE A 197 10.66 6.94 -9.66
CA ILE A 197 11.18 7.52 -8.42
C ILE A 197 10.03 8.19 -7.69
N HIS A 198 9.95 8.06 -6.37
CA HIS A 198 9.07 8.86 -5.54
C HIS A 198 9.74 9.27 -4.23
N SER A 199 9.18 10.27 -3.54
CA SER A 199 9.65 10.75 -2.25
C SER A 199 8.55 11.53 -1.55
N LEU A 200 8.60 11.54 -0.20
CA LEU A 200 7.84 12.46 0.64
C LEU A 200 8.33 13.92 0.51
N ASN A 201 9.49 14.12 -0.10
CA ASN A 201 10.10 15.42 -0.22
C ASN A 201 9.87 16.04 -1.60
N GLN A 202 8.95 16.97 -1.69
CA GLN A 202 8.63 17.66 -2.94
C GLN A 202 9.81 18.43 -3.54
N GLY A 203 10.65 19.05 -2.71
CA GLY A 203 11.84 19.76 -3.18
C GLY A 203 12.82 18.84 -3.91
N LEU A 204 13.03 17.61 -3.38
CA LEU A 204 13.83 16.59 -4.04
C LEU A 204 13.22 16.15 -5.37
N ILE A 205 11.92 15.89 -5.40
CA ILE A 205 11.19 15.48 -6.61
C ILE A 205 11.28 16.55 -7.68
N ASN A 206 11.05 17.81 -7.33
CA ASN A 206 11.18 18.95 -8.24
C ASN A 206 12.62 19.08 -8.78
N SER A 207 13.63 18.89 -7.94
CA SER A 207 15.04 18.94 -8.34
C SER A 207 15.40 17.82 -9.31
N ILE A 208 14.93 16.58 -9.07
CA ILE A 208 15.14 15.44 -9.97
C ILE A 208 14.45 15.70 -11.31
N HIS A 209 13.16 16.08 -11.28
CA HIS A 209 12.39 16.34 -12.50
C HIS A 209 13.00 17.45 -13.37
N LYS A 210 13.52 18.51 -12.73
CA LYS A 210 14.21 19.60 -13.44
C LYS A 210 15.50 19.15 -14.09
N LYS A 211 16.27 18.25 -13.43
CA LYS A 211 17.60 17.79 -13.92
C LYS A 211 17.48 16.70 -14.99
N ASP A 212 16.49 15.84 -14.88
CA ASP A 212 16.23 14.77 -15.86
C ASP A 212 14.72 14.57 -16.08
N PRO A 213 14.12 15.30 -17.05
CA PRO A 213 12.70 15.18 -17.37
C PRO A 213 12.27 13.82 -17.93
N ASN A 214 13.23 12.97 -18.35
CA ASN A 214 12.92 11.63 -18.85
C ASN A 214 12.54 10.66 -17.71
N LEU A 215 13.04 10.92 -16.50
CA LEU A 215 12.64 10.16 -15.32
C LEU A 215 11.20 10.48 -14.92
N LYS A 216 10.43 9.44 -14.68
CA LYS A 216 9.08 9.60 -14.13
C LYS A 216 9.15 9.65 -12.62
N VAL A 217 8.75 10.78 -12.06
CA VAL A 217 8.85 11.07 -10.63
C VAL A 217 7.47 11.25 -10.00
N GLY A 218 7.32 10.83 -8.76
CA GLY A 218 6.10 10.91 -7.99
C GLY A 218 6.28 11.58 -6.63
N PHE A 219 5.21 12.16 -6.12
CA PHE A 219 5.16 12.72 -4.79
C PHE A 219 4.34 11.80 -3.87
N ILE A 220 4.89 11.46 -2.70
CA ILE A 220 4.23 10.63 -1.69
C ILE A 220 3.44 11.53 -0.76
N ILE A 221 2.19 11.17 -0.51
CA ILE A 221 1.27 11.87 0.38
C ILE A 221 0.76 10.90 1.42
N SER A 222 1.09 11.15 2.71
CA SER A 222 0.67 10.31 3.83
C SER A 222 -0.75 10.65 4.31
N TYR A 223 -1.13 11.94 4.25
CA TYR A 223 -2.46 12.42 4.62
C TYR A 223 -2.89 13.49 3.63
N ASN A 224 -4.13 13.38 3.14
CA ASN A 224 -4.66 14.35 2.20
C ASN A 224 -5.42 15.47 2.94
N THR A 225 -4.69 16.42 3.49
CA THR A 225 -5.25 17.62 4.14
C THR A 225 -5.09 18.90 3.33
N GLU A 226 -4.33 18.86 2.23
CA GLU A 226 -3.96 20.03 1.46
C GLU A 226 -4.13 19.81 -0.05
N SER A 227 -4.12 20.92 -0.80
CA SER A 227 -4.16 20.87 -2.26
C SER A 227 -2.96 20.12 -2.85
N LEU A 228 -3.22 19.22 -3.79
CA LEU A 228 -2.17 18.47 -4.49
C LEU A 228 -1.20 19.42 -5.22
N PRO A 229 0.13 19.26 -5.07
CA PRO A 229 1.10 20.05 -5.81
C PRO A 229 1.00 19.79 -7.31
N HIS A 230 0.66 20.81 -8.10
CA HIS A 230 0.36 20.67 -9.53
C HIS A 230 1.57 20.46 -10.43
N LYS A 231 2.79 20.82 -10.00
CA LYS A 231 3.99 20.84 -10.84
C LYS A 231 5.09 19.93 -10.33
N GLY A 232 5.95 19.47 -11.22
CA GLY A 232 7.18 18.76 -10.90
C GLY A 232 7.04 17.26 -10.62
N ASN A 233 5.85 16.65 -10.87
CA ASN A 233 5.65 15.22 -10.72
C ASN A 233 4.74 14.65 -11.81
N ASN A 234 4.93 13.37 -12.13
CA ASN A 234 4.16 12.63 -13.13
C ASN A 234 3.05 11.77 -12.49
N PHE A 235 3.18 11.48 -11.20
CA PHE A 235 2.21 10.68 -10.45
C PHE A 235 2.22 11.05 -8.96
N TYR A 236 1.22 10.60 -8.26
CA TYR A 236 1.15 10.64 -6.80
C TYR A 236 1.13 9.23 -6.24
N THR A 237 1.70 9.05 -5.05
CA THR A 237 1.59 7.85 -4.24
C THR A 237 0.90 8.24 -2.94
N ILE A 238 -0.37 7.83 -2.77
CA ILE A 238 -1.24 8.34 -1.71
C ILE A 238 -1.66 7.20 -0.79
N GLU A 239 -1.70 7.49 0.51
CA GLU A 239 -2.21 6.57 1.52
C GLU A 239 -3.68 6.24 1.20
N TYR A 240 -3.99 4.94 1.11
CA TYR A 240 -5.22 4.46 0.47
C TYR A 240 -6.51 4.87 1.21
N SER A 241 -6.46 5.02 2.54
CA SER A 241 -7.64 5.39 3.34
C SER A 241 -8.09 6.83 3.09
N THR A 242 -7.21 7.67 2.50
CA THR A 242 -7.52 9.06 2.16
C THR A 242 -8.05 9.25 0.73
N LEU A 243 -8.17 8.16 -0.02
CA LEU A 243 -8.61 8.19 -1.41
C LEU A 243 -10.13 8.12 -1.54
N ASP A 244 -10.64 8.97 -2.42
CA ASP A 244 -12.00 8.91 -2.92
C ASP A 244 -12.04 9.07 -4.45
N ASN A 245 -13.22 8.88 -5.04
CA ASN A 245 -13.40 8.96 -6.49
C ASN A 245 -13.15 10.38 -7.04
N GLU A 246 -13.39 11.42 -6.24
CA GLU A 246 -13.21 12.81 -6.64
C GLU A 246 -11.73 13.13 -6.77
N LEU A 247 -10.92 12.71 -5.78
CA LEU A 247 -9.47 12.87 -5.78
C LEU A 247 -8.82 12.11 -6.95
N VAL A 248 -9.20 10.84 -7.16
CA VAL A 248 -8.72 10.03 -8.28
C VAL A 248 -9.05 10.72 -9.61
N GLY A 249 -10.31 11.16 -9.78
CA GLY A 249 -10.73 11.91 -10.97
C GLY A 249 -9.99 13.23 -11.15
N THR A 250 -9.67 13.93 -10.07
CA THR A 250 -8.90 15.19 -10.11
C THR A 250 -7.47 14.95 -10.57
N VAL A 251 -6.81 13.91 -10.08
CA VAL A 251 -5.46 13.52 -10.52
C VAL A 251 -5.45 13.15 -12.00
N HIS A 252 -6.43 12.38 -12.45
CA HIS A 252 -6.54 11.98 -13.86
C HIS A 252 -6.82 13.17 -14.78
N ARG A 253 -7.64 14.14 -14.36
CA ARG A 253 -7.85 15.39 -15.13
C ARG A 253 -6.56 16.22 -15.29
N GLN A 254 -5.59 16.06 -14.38
CA GLN A 254 -4.26 16.66 -14.52
C GLN A 254 -3.32 15.87 -15.46
N GLY A 255 -3.77 14.78 -16.05
CA GLY A 255 -2.96 13.88 -16.88
C GLY A 255 -1.93 13.08 -16.09
N LYS A 256 -2.11 12.93 -14.78
CA LYS A 256 -1.21 12.22 -13.88
C LYS A 256 -1.78 10.87 -13.45
N ARG A 257 -0.90 10.01 -12.94
CA ARG A 257 -1.28 8.71 -12.36
C ARG A 257 -1.35 8.80 -10.83
N ILE A 258 -2.08 7.85 -10.26
CA ILE A 258 -2.23 7.70 -8.81
C ILE A 258 -1.94 6.27 -8.39
N PHE A 259 -1.04 6.09 -7.42
CA PHE A 259 -0.74 4.81 -6.80
C PHE A 259 -1.18 4.85 -5.34
N ALA A 260 -1.92 3.83 -4.92
CA ALA A 260 -2.41 3.70 -3.54
C ALA A 260 -1.46 2.86 -2.70
N TRP A 261 -1.18 3.23 -1.44
CA TRP A 261 -0.32 2.51 -0.51
C TRP A 261 -0.83 2.57 0.94
N THR A 262 -0.58 1.61 1.81
CA THR A 262 -0.28 0.23 1.50
C THR A 262 -1.56 -0.58 1.71
N ALA A 263 -2.09 -1.20 0.70
CA ALA A 263 -3.34 -1.95 0.77
C ALA A 263 -3.05 -3.46 0.83
N ASP A 264 -3.32 -4.07 1.98
CA ASP A 264 -2.92 -5.45 2.28
C ASP A 264 -4.09 -6.41 2.49
N ASP A 265 -5.33 -5.91 2.49
CA ASP A 265 -6.53 -6.72 2.55
C ASP A 265 -7.29 -6.75 1.22
N ASP A 266 -8.04 -7.83 1.00
CA ASP A 266 -8.73 -8.08 -0.26
C ASP A 266 -9.79 -7.02 -0.58
N LEU A 267 -10.44 -6.47 0.44
CA LEU A 267 -11.48 -5.47 0.27
C LEU A 267 -10.91 -4.15 -0.22
N SER A 268 -9.85 -3.67 0.44
CA SER A 268 -9.15 -2.44 0.02
C SER A 268 -8.59 -2.58 -1.40
N MET A 269 -7.93 -3.71 -1.72
CA MET A 269 -7.42 -3.99 -3.07
C MET A 269 -8.54 -3.96 -4.12
N TYR A 270 -9.69 -4.55 -3.80
CA TYR A 270 -10.84 -4.55 -4.67
C TYR A 270 -11.38 -3.14 -4.90
N TRP A 271 -11.67 -2.38 -3.82
CA TRP A 271 -12.21 -1.03 -3.91
C TRP A 271 -11.30 -0.06 -4.65
N LEU A 272 -10.01 -0.11 -4.41
CA LEU A 272 -9.04 0.69 -5.14
C LEU A 272 -9.03 0.38 -6.64
N SER A 273 -9.19 -0.92 -6.98
CA SER A 273 -9.32 -1.33 -8.39
C SER A 273 -10.60 -0.82 -9.04
N VAL A 274 -11.68 -0.69 -8.27
CA VAL A 274 -12.96 -0.10 -8.69
C VAL A 274 -12.86 1.43 -8.83
N MET A 275 -12.17 2.09 -7.89
CA MET A 275 -11.90 3.54 -7.97
C MET A 275 -11.01 3.92 -9.14
N ASN A 276 -10.50 2.94 -9.91
CA ASN A 276 -9.67 3.16 -11.08
C ASN A 276 -8.32 3.81 -10.75
N VAL A 277 -7.72 3.49 -9.60
CA VAL A 277 -6.32 3.87 -9.35
C VAL A 277 -5.40 3.20 -10.37
N ASP A 278 -4.27 3.83 -10.70
CA ASP A 278 -3.35 3.30 -11.71
C ASP A 278 -2.43 2.20 -11.17
N GLY A 279 -2.21 2.15 -9.86
CA GLY A 279 -1.41 1.12 -9.22
C GLY A 279 -1.73 0.95 -7.74
N ILE A 280 -1.47 -0.24 -7.23
CA ILE A 280 -1.65 -0.58 -5.82
C ILE A 280 -0.32 -1.13 -5.30
N ILE A 281 0.19 -0.50 -4.24
CA ILE A 281 1.37 -0.91 -3.49
C ILE A 281 0.88 -1.78 -2.33
N THR A 282 1.41 -3.01 -2.24
CA THR A 282 0.95 -4.02 -1.27
C THR A 282 2.07 -4.96 -0.85
N ASP A 283 2.00 -5.47 0.38
CA ASP A 283 2.83 -6.57 0.87
C ASP A 283 2.39 -7.94 0.33
N TYR A 284 1.24 -8.01 -0.38
CA TYR A 284 0.66 -9.25 -0.89
C TYR A 284 0.35 -9.20 -2.40
N PRO A 285 1.37 -9.00 -3.27
CA PRO A 285 1.16 -8.85 -4.71
C PRO A 285 0.48 -10.06 -5.38
N GLN A 286 0.64 -11.27 -4.83
CA GLN A 286 -0.08 -12.45 -5.33
C GLN A 286 -1.59 -12.38 -5.06
N ARG A 287 -2.01 -11.87 -3.89
CA ARG A 287 -3.43 -11.69 -3.56
C ARG A 287 -4.05 -10.67 -4.51
N LEU A 288 -3.40 -9.52 -4.71
CA LEU A 288 -3.85 -8.51 -5.67
C LEU A 288 -3.95 -9.11 -7.09
N LYS A 289 -2.95 -9.88 -7.52
CA LYS A 289 -2.98 -10.56 -8.83
C LYS A 289 -4.15 -11.53 -8.98
N ALA A 290 -4.52 -12.23 -7.91
CA ALA A 290 -5.68 -13.12 -7.89
C ALA A 290 -6.99 -12.33 -8.02
N ILE A 291 -7.15 -11.23 -7.25
CA ILE A 291 -8.32 -10.34 -7.31
C ILE A 291 -8.52 -9.80 -8.74
N LEU A 292 -7.46 -9.28 -9.36
CA LEU A 292 -7.53 -8.70 -10.70
C LEU A 292 -7.83 -9.74 -11.80
N ARG A 293 -7.58 -11.03 -11.55
CA ARG A 293 -7.85 -12.13 -12.49
C ARG A 293 -9.22 -12.76 -12.32
N THR A 294 -9.83 -12.62 -11.15
CA THR A 294 -11.12 -13.26 -10.85
C THR A 294 -12.21 -12.73 -11.78
N PRO A 295 -12.97 -13.58 -12.49
CA PRO A 295 -14.12 -13.12 -13.23
C PRO A 295 -15.17 -12.59 -12.24
N ARG A 296 -15.82 -11.50 -12.55
CA ARG A 296 -16.91 -10.71 -11.92
C ARG A 296 -17.68 -11.25 -10.67
N ARG A 297 -17.28 -12.35 -10.07
CA ARG A 297 -17.90 -12.93 -8.87
C ARG A 297 -16.97 -12.81 -7.66
N PHE A 298 -16.71 -11.58 -7.27
CA PHE A 298 -16.34 -11.35 -5.86
C PHE A 298 -17.62 -11.56 -5.04
N ASP A 299 -17.54 -12.27 -3.93
CA ASP A 299 -18.70 -12.50 -3.06
C ASP A 299 -19.01 -11.19 -2.30
N TYR A 300 -19.74 -10.30 -2.99
CA TYR A 300 -20.10 -8.98 -2.48
C TYR A 300 -20.84 -9.03 -1.14
N ASN A 301 -21.61 -10.10 -0.91
CA ASN A 301 -22.35 -10.25 0.33
C ASN A 301 -21.40 -10.41 1.51
N LYS A 302 -20.28 -11.13 1.34
CA LYS A 302 -19.24 -11.22 2.36
C LYS A 302 -18.48 -9.91 2.53
N ALA A 303 -18.15 -9.22 1.45
CA ALA A 303 -17.46 -7.93 1.50
C ALA A 303 -18.31 -6.85 2.16
N LEU A 304 -19.60 -6.78 1.82
CA LEU A 304 -20.55 -5.85 2.43
C LEU A 304 -20.77 -6.18 3.91
N LEU A 305 -20.96 -7.46 4.24
CA LEU A 305 -21.11 -7.92 5.62
C LEU A 305 -19.85 -7.60 6.45
N PHE A 306 -18.67 -7.83 5.89
CA PHE A 306 -17.39 -7.53 6.53
C PHE A 306 -17.20 -6.03 6.73
N TYR A 307 -17.57 -5.21 5.75
CA TYR A 307 -17.56 -3.75 5.86
C TYR A 307 -18.54 -3.26 6.95
N MET A 308 -19.76 -3.77 6.97
CA MET A 308 -20.76 -3.42 8.02
C MET A 308 -20.33 -3.87 9.42
N LEU A 309 -19.62 -4.98 9.55
CA LEU A 309 -19.10 -5.48 10.83
C LEU A 309 -17.86 -4.71 11.31
N ASN A 310 -17.03 -4.21 10.41
CA ASN A 310 -15.79 -3.49 10.75
C ASN A 310 -15.98 -1.98 10.96
N ILE A 311 -17.08 -1.38 10.52
CA ILE A 311 -17.41 0.04 10.85
C ILE A 311 -17.47 0.30 12.37
N ARG A 312 -17.68 -0.73 13.20
CA ARG A 312 -17.68 -0.60 14.67
C ARG A 312 -16.28 -0.51 15.31
N GLN A 313 -15.19 -0.67 14.56
CA GLN A 313 -13.83 -0.56 15.13
C GLN A 313 -13.13 0.77 14.83
N ILE A 314 -13.81 1.72 14.17
CA ILE A 314 -13.24 3.03 13.80
C ILE A 314 -13.79 4.19 14.64
N TYR A 315 -14.59 3.89 15.70
CA TYR A 315 -15.06 4.90 16.67
C TYR A 315 -14.69 4.51 18.10
#